data_e3244e16e481023c0f17d938f760f45a
#
_entry.id   e3244e16e481023c0f17d938f760f45a
#
_cell.length_a   1.000
_cell.length_b   1.000
_cell.length_c   1.000
_cell.angle_alpha   90.00
_cell.angle_beta   90.00
_cell.angle_gamma   90.00
#
_symmetry.space_group_name_H-M   'P 1'
#
loop_
_entity.id
_entity.type
_entity.pdbx_description
1 polymer ?
#
loop_
_entity_poly.entity_id
_entity_poly.type
_entity_poly.pdbx_seq_one_letter_code
_entity_poly.pdbx_strand_id
1 'polypeptide(L)'
;MKFFMVVSALFITLFGHALAQFDYCFGKDTERSQTRQFTTKSAYQIIKGTNIDKQYLVPHCLPQKIWIFHRHGTRLPSRSIIEKASRLEELRDAIVKNYRVLRTAPSTNALCQEDLIALQMWKWNNSITPDMEEYLTSQGYEDLRGTARHYQKLYPSVLLKEYNNTYYLFRHTDTQRTTESFKAFTDSLFGIHNDAVAEKLPEKDKLLRPYDYCEPWAANNNDDENSEVNKYKRSVLWNDTLMEISTRLGFQYTLESKDVELMYDICRYEQAWQVDRTSVWCGAFTPPQVTVFEYAEDLKYYYKFGYGSDINAHLNCRIVQNMIEHLGSNALPNVQVFFAHSAGLQTLMSALGINKDDRPLTANNYQSMSERKWKTSNIDPFAGNFVAVKYECNNAPMEKEKVIFFLNQNAVDLDWCHVGLCNWSEVVQRYEHIINTDCDSYYCPGVGALSAKPISIAVTLLMSAIIYLINLI
;
A
#
# COMPACT_ATOMS: atom_id res chain seq x y z
N MET A 1 -22.13 33.25 -68.85
CA MET A 1 -22.00 32.25 -67.79
C MET A 1 -20.91 32.72 -66.85
N LYS A 2 -21.31 33.27 -65.69
CA LYS A 2 -20.36 33.80 -64.68
C LYS A 2 -20.09 32.73 -63.64
N PHE A 3 -18.83 32.29 -63.52
CA PHE A 3 -18.37 31.43 -62.45
C PHE A 3 -18.24 32.26 -61.18
N PHE A 4 -19.02 31.97 -60.16
CA PHE A 4 -18.79 32.51 -58.83
C PHE A 4 -17.85 31.57 -58.10
N MET A 5 -16.61 32.02 -57.87
CA MET A 5 -15.69 31.40 -56.91
C MET A 5 -16.12 31.82 -55.50
N VAL A 6 -16.62 30.90 -54.74
CA VAL A 6 -16.83 31.07 -53.27
C VAL A 6 -15.53 30.67 -52.57
N VAL A 7 -14.78 31.65 -52.13
CA VAL A 7 -13.63 31.46 -51.23
C VAL A 7 -14.21 31.30 -49.83
N SER A 8 -14.36 30.06 -49.36
CA SER A 8 -14.64 29.77 -47.98
C SER A 8 -13.39 29.99 -47.15
N ALA A 9 -13.29 31.16 -46.52
CA ALA A 9 -12.29 31.41 -45.48
C ALA A 9 -12.57 30.52 -44.27
N LEU A 10 -11.82 29.46 -44.11
CA LEU A 10 -11.77 28.67 -42.86
C LEU A 10 -11.12 29.55 -41.78
N PHE A 11 -11.94 30.22 -40.98
CA PHE A 11 -11.50 30.75 -39.70
C PHE A 11 -11.30 29.56 -38.76
N ILE A 12 -10.09 29.03 -38.72
CA ILE A 12 -9.64 28.20 -37.63
C ILE A 12 -9.46 29.15 -36.43
N THR A 13 -10.53 29.31 -35.68
CA THR A 13 -10.43 29.85 -34.33
C THR A 13 -9.66 28.84 -33.49
N LEU A 14 -8.39 29.06 -33.37
CA LEU A 14 -7.56 28.54 -32.28
C LEU A 14 -8.13 29.12 -30.98
N PHE A 15 -9.21 28.50 -30.48
CA PHE A 15 -9.52 28.57 -29.08
C PHE A 15 -8.41 27.78 -28.37
N GLY A 16 -7.29 28.44 -28.15
CA GLY A 16 -6.42 28.06 -27.05
C GLY A 16 -7.31 28.08 -25.83
N HIS A 17 -7.69 26.91 -25.36
CA HIS A 17 -8.16 26.75 -24.01
C HIS A 17 -6.98 27.14 -23.14
N ALA A 18 -6.85 28.44 -22.85
CA ALA A 18 -6.21 28.87 -21.64
C ALA A 18 -7.13 28.26 -20.55
N LEU A 19 -6.81 27.04 -20.14
CA LEU A 19 -7.27 26.53 -18.87
C LEU A 19 -6.87 27.63 -17.90
N ALA A 20 -7.82 28.43 -17.45
CA ALA A 20 -7.61 29.32 -16.33
C ALA A 20 -7.05 28.41 -15.23
N GLN A 21 -5.76 28.54 -14.98
CA GLN A 21 -5.09 27.77 -13.96
C GLN A 21 -5.60 28.36 -12.65
N PHE A 22 -6.74 27.82 -12.19
CA PHE A 22 -7.30 28.19 -10.92
C PHE A 22 -6.26 27.85 -9.85
N ASP A 23 -5.93 28.81 -9.02
CA ASP A 23 -5.05 28.59 -7.90
C ASP A 23 -5.64 27.47 -7.04
N TYR A 24 -4.90 26.36 -6.92
CA TYR A 24 -5.37 25.23 -6.14
C TYR A 24 -5.50 25.60 -4.67
N CYS A 25 -6.65 25.30 -4.07
CA CYS A 25 -6.96 25.57 -2.68
C CYS A 25 -7.40 24.29 -1.97
N PHE A 26 -6.53 23.69 -1.19
CA PHE A 26 -6.80 22.43 -0.48
C PHE A 26 -7.96 22.59 0.52
N GLY A 27 -8.03 23.70 1.23
CA GLY A 27 -9.09 23.99 2.21
C GLY A 27 -10.49 24.07 1.58
N LYS A 28 -10.59 24.45 0.30
CA LYS A 28 -11.85 24.54 -0.46
C LYS A 28 -12.16 23.31 -1.30
N ASP A 29 -11.15 22.50 -1.62
CA ASP A 29 -11.33 21.30 -2.41
C ASP A 29 -12.13 20.26 -1.60
N THR A 30 -13.35 19.95 -2.04
CA THR A 30 -14.21 18.94 -1.41
C THR A 30 -13.82 17.53 -1.75
N GLU A 31 -13.21 17.31 -2.91
CA GLU A 31 -12.80 15.97 -3.40
C GLU A 31 -11.47 15.53 -2.79
N ARG A 32 -10.52 16.45 -2.66
CA ARG A 32 -9.17 16.19 -2.15
C ARG A 32 -8.57 14.88 -2.67
N SER A 33 -8.62 14.70 -3.97
CA SER A 33 -8.23 13.45 -4.64
C SER A 33 -6.82 12.98 -4.27
N GLN A 34 -5.90 13.91 -3.99
CA GLN A 34 -4.53 13.60 -3.57
C GLN A 34 -4.44 12.86 -2.23
N THR A 35 -5.46 12.93 -1.36
CA THR A 35 -5.45 12.17 -0.09
C THR A 35 -5.51 10.65 -0.31
N ARG A 36 -5.90 10.21 -1.51
CA ARG A 36 -5.83 8.81 -1.95
C ARG A 36 -4.43 8.37 -2.38
N GLN A 37 -3.46 9.29 -2.45
CA GLN A 37 -2.12 9.07 -3.00
C GLN A 37 -1.03 9.29 -1.94
N PHE A 38 -1.34 9.05 -0.68
CA PHE A 38 -0.41 9.23 0.44
C PHE A 38 0.41 7.98 0.77
N THR A 39 0.50 7.07 -0.22
CA THR A 39 1.30 5.85 -0.13
C THR A 39 0.95 5.02 1.12
N THR A 40 1.94 4.48 1.82
CA THR A 40 1.73 3.71 3.05
C THR A 40 1.19 4.53 4.25
N LYS A 41 1.03 5.86 4.10
CA LYS A 41 0.40 6.74 5.11
C LYS A 41 -1.01 7.19 4.70
N SER A 42 -1.57 6.65 3.61
CA SER A 42 -2.98 6.88 3.27
C SER A 42 -3.89 6.41 4.40
N ALA A 43 -4.90 7.22 4.73
CA ALA A 43 -5.90 6.86 5.72
C ALA A 43 -6.77 5.70 5.20
N TYR A 44 -6.95 4.67 6.01
CA TYR A 44 -7.74 3.49 5.63
C TYR A 44 -9.16 3.84 5.16
N GLN A 45 -9.80 4.76 5.87
CA GLN A 45 -11.17 5.19 5.58
C GLN A 45 -11.36 5.80 4.19
N ILE A 46 -10.27 6.34 3.58
CA ILE A 46 -10.28 6.95 2.25
C ILE A 46 -10.07 5.88 1.16
N ILE A 47 -9.31 4.82 1.47
CA ILE A 47 -8.87 3.81 0.49
C ILE A 47 -9.80 2.60 0.45
N LYS A 48 -10.33 2.18 1.60
CA LYS A 48 -11.14 0.96 1.71
C LYS A 48 -12.29 0.93 0.71
N GLY A 49 -12.71 -0.26 0.32
CA GLY A 49 -13.90 -0.46 -0.51
C GLY A 49 -15.16 0.10 0.14
N THR A 50 -16.01 0.69 -0.67
CA THR A 50 -17.30 1.27 -0.26
C THR A 50 -18.50 0.43 -0.67
N ASN A 51 -18.33 -0.51 -1.59
CA ASN A 51 -19.38 -1.36 -2.18
C ASN A 51 -19.60 -2.63 -1.36
N ILE A 52 -20.30 -2.51 -0.24
CA ILE A 52 -20.13 -3.45 0.85
C ILE A 52 -21.25 -4.48 0.96
N ASP A 53 -22.48 -4.15 0.69
CA ASP A 53 -23.55 -4.85 1.38
C ASP A 53 -24.18 -6.02 0.63
N LYS A 54 -23.95 -6.18 -0.68
CA LYS A 54 -24.64 -7.23 -1.47
C LYS A 54 -23.79 -7.97 -2.50
N GLN A 55 -22.64 -7.44 -2.88
CA GLN A 55 -21.86 -7.99 -4.02
C GLN A 55 -21.14 -9.31 -3.69
N TYR A 56 -20.88 -9.57 -2.42
CA TYR A 56 -20.07 -10.73 -1.99
C TYR A 56 -20.88 -11.86 -1.36
N LEU A 57 -22.20 -11.73 -1.34
CA LEU A 57 -23.06 -12.86 -1.03
C LEU A 57 -23.12 -13.76 -2.27
N VAL A 58 -22.39 -14.86 -2.22
CA VAL A 58 -22.39 -15.84 -3.32
C VAL A 58 -23.65 -16.69 -3.20
N PRO A 59 -24.60 -16.64 -4.17
CA PRO A 59 -25.82 -17.44 -4.11
C PRO A 59 -25.52 -18.93 -3.96
N HIS A 60 -26.23 -19.59 -3.09
CA HIS A 60 -26.11 -21.04 -2.80
C HIS A 60 -24.74 -21.48 -2.24
N CYS A 61 -23.91 -20.55 -1.77
CA CYS A 61 -22.63 -20.82 -1.13
C CYS A 61 -22.64 -20.30 0.31
N LEU A 62 -22.08 -21.09 1.23
CA LEU A 62 -21.93 -20.75 2.63
C LEU A 62 -20.45 -20.53 2.95
N PRO A 63 -20.07 -19.41 3.57
CA PRO A 63 -18.69 -19.20 4.01
C PRO A 63 -18.38 -20.19 5.15
N GLN A 64 -17.21 -20.84 5.06
CA GLN A 64 -16.77 -21.88 5.99
C GLN A 64 -15.59 -21.44 6.83
N LYS A 65 -14.62 -20.77 6.18
CA LYS A 65 -13.37 -20.34 6.81
C LYS A 65 -12.98 -18.95 6.35
N ILE A 66 -12.30 -18.24 7.25
CA ILE A 66 -11.73 -16.92 6.94
C ILE A 66 -10.30 -16.84 7.46
N TRP A 67 -9.42 -16.29 6.61
CA TRP A 67 -8.04 -16.01 6.91
C TRP A 67 -7.79 -14.53 6.66
N ILE A 68 -7.18 -13.81 7.62
CA ILE A 68 -6.99 -12.37 7.58
C ILE A 68 -5.53 -12.04 7.92
N PHE A 69 -4.89 -11.24 7.07
CA PHE A 69 -3.59 -10.63 7.35
C PHE A 69 -3.75 -9.11 7.40
N HIS A 70 -3.49 -8.54 8.56
CA HIS A 70 -3.62 -7.11 8.82
C HIS A 70 -2.25 -6.45 9.00
N ARG A 71 -2.07 -5.29 8.39
CA ARG A 71 -1.15 -4.27 8.87
C ARG A 71 -1.76 -3.58 10.09
N HIS A 72 -0.92 -3.15 11.06
CA HIS A 72 -1.37 -2.31 12.18
C HIS A 72 -2.13 -1.06 11.70
N GLY A 73 -2.99 -0.49 12.54
CA GLY A 73 -3.74 0.73 12.26
C GLY A 73 -2.89 2.01 12.14
N THR A 74 -3.56 3.13 11.98
CA THR A 74 -2.92 4.45 11.93
C THR A 74 -2.06 4.69 13.17
N ARG A 75 -0.83 5.16 12.97
CA ARG A 75 0.18 5.32 14.01
C ARG A 75 0.85 6.69 13.99
N LEU A 76 1.56 7.02 15.04
CA LEU A 76 2.45 8.17 15.12
C LEU A 76 3.68 7.98 14.21
N PRO A 77 4.42 9.05 13.87
CA PRO A 77 5.63 8.99 13.06
C PRO A 77 6.77 8.26 13.78
N SER A 78 7.85 8.01 13.05
CA SER A 78 9.11 7.58 13.65
C SER A 78 9.73 8.69 14.48
N ARG A 79 10.59 8.32 15.41
CA ARG A 79 11.40 9.24 16.26
C ARG A 79 12.01 10.39 15.46
N SER A 80 12.67 10.07 14.35
CA SER A 80 13.35 11.06 13.51
C SER A 80 12.40 12.13 12.93
N ILE A 81 11.15 11.79 12.61
CA ILE A 81 10.15 12.73 12.11
C ILE A 81 9.62 13.58 13.28
N ILE A 82 9.34 12.96 14.44
CA ILE A 82 8.86 13.68 15.64
C ILE A 82 9.87 14.74 16.08
N GLU A 83 11.16 14.38 16.16
CA GLU A 83 12.25 15.27 16.54
C GLU A 83 12.41 16.47 15.57
N LYS A 84 12.09 16.27 14.29
CA LYS A 84 12.20 17.32 13.27
C LYS A 84 10.92 18.14 13.10
N ALA A 85 9.77 17.66 13.57
CA ALA A 85 8.48 18.27 13.28
C ALA A 85 8.37 19.73 13.76
N SER A 86 9.01 20.08 14.89
CA SER A 86 9.04 21.46 15.40
C SER A 86 9.70 22.46 14.44
N ARG A 87 10.64 22.01 13.56
CA ARG A 87 11.24 22.86 12.52
C ARG A 87 10.21 23.41 11.53
N LEU A 88 9.09 22.73 11.37
CA LEU A 88 8.02 23.22 10.52
C LEU A 88 7.37 24.50 11.07
N GLU A 89 7.49 24.81 12.34
CA GLU A 89 7.02 26.10 12.88
C GLU A 89 7.85 27.27 12.33
N GLU A 90 9.16 27.11 12.24
CA GLU A 90 10.05 28.11 11.63
C GLU A 90 9.73 28.26 10.12
N LEU A 91 9.51 27.15 9.43
CA LEU A 91 9.15 27.15 8.02
C LEU A 91 7.78 27.81 7.78
N ARG A 92 6.79 27.51 8.62
CA ARG A 92 5.49 28.20 8.64
C ARG A 92 5.65 29.72 8.79
N ASP A 93 6.46 30.16 9.74
CA ASP A 93 6.69 31.59 9.99
C ASP A 93 7.36 32.26 8.79
N ALA A 94 8.30 31.57 8.14
CA ALA A 94 8.92 32.04 6.90
C ALA A 94 7.91 32.19 5.76
N ILE A 95 7.03 31.19 5.56
CA ILE A 95 5.97 31.23 4.53
C ILE A 95 5.01 32.40 4.80
N VAL A 96 4.54 32.56 6.04
CA VAL A 96 3.65 33.65 6.42
C VAL A 96 4.34 35.01 6.19
N LYS A 97 5.63 35.15 6.53
CA LYS A 97 6.43 36.35 6.25
C LYS A 97 6.52 36.60 4.75
N ASN A 98 6.79 35.61 3.93
CA ASN A 98 6.85 35.74 2.46
C ASN A 98 5.54 36.33 1.92
N TYR A 99 4.40 35.85 2.35
CA TYR A 99 3.10 36.29 1.88
C TYR A 99 2.68 37.68 2.43
N ARG A 100 2.85 37.92 3.71
CA ARG A 100 2.30 39.11 4.36
C ARG A 100 3.24 40.28 4.40
N VAL A 101 4.56 40.05 4.51
CA VAL A 101 5.56 41.11 4.72
C VAL A 101 6.35 41.32 3.41
N LEU A 102 6.99 40.27 2.89
CA LEU A 102 7.84 40.39 1.72
C LEU A 102 7.04 40.46 0.41
N ARG A 103 5.80 39.98 0.44
CA ARG A 103 4.89 39.94 -0.72
C ARG A 103 5.50 39.22 -1.93
N THR A 104 6.21 38.12 -1.66
CA THR A 104 6.86 37.27 -2.66
C THR A 104 5.99 36.11 -3.13
N ALA A 105 4.69 36.13 -2.78
CA ALA A 105 3.72 35.18 -3.30
C ALA A 105 3.68 35.23 -4.84
N PRO A 106 3.63 34.07 -5.52
CA PRO A 106 3.55 34.04 -6.98
C PRO A 106 2.19 34.58 -7.45
N SER A 107 2.14 35.07 -8.69
CA SER A 107 0.90 35.57 -9.32
C SER A 107 -0.08 34.45 -9.67
N THR A 108 0.43 33.22 -9.85
CA THR A 108 -0.33 32.02 -10.18
C THR A 108 0.12 30.86 -9.30
N ASN A 109 -0.80 29.95 -8.98
CA ASN A 109 -0.54 28.78 -8.14
C ASN A 109 -0.09 29.13 -6.71
N ALA A 110 -0.45 30.31 -6.21
CA ALA A 110 -0.23 30.71 -4.83
C ALA A 110 -1.06 29.86 -3.84
N LEU A 111 -0.68 29.89 -2.56
CA LEU A 111 -1.59 29.43 -1.50
C LEU A 111 -2.84 30.32 -1.49
N CYS A 112 -4.01 29.70 -1.42
CA CYS A 112 -5.24 30.45 -1.18
C CYS A 112 -5.26 31.04 0.23
N GLN A 113 -6.15 32.00 0.45
CA GLN A 113 -6.23 32.69 1.74
C GLN A 113 -6.57 31.73 2.89
N GLU A 114 -7.43 30.76 2.65
CA GLU A 114 -7.85 29.76 3.62
C GLU A 114 -6.68 28.87 4.06
N ASP A 115 -5.90 28.36 3.11
CA ASP A 115 -4.72 27.55 3.39
C ASP A 115 -3.65 28.36 4.14
N LEU A 116 -3.44 29.62 3.75
CA LEU A 116 -2.48 30.51 4.41
C LEU A 116 -2.90 30.83 5.86
N ILE A 117 -4.19 31.11 6.11
CA ILE A 117 -4.71 31.35 7.47
C ILE A 117 -4.57 30.10 8.32
N ALA A 118 -4.96 28.94 7.80
CA ALA A 118 -4.83 27.67 8.50
C ALA A 118 -3.36 27.39 8.84
N LEU A 119 -2.45 27.62 7.90
CA LEU A 119 -1.00 27.46 8.11
C LEU A 119 -0.48 28.40 9.19
N GLN A 120 -0.90 29.65 9.19
CA GLN A 120 -0.50 30.63 10.22
C GLN A 120 -0.88 30.20 11.65
N MET A 121 -1.97 29.47 11.80
CA MET A 121 -2.47 28.97 13.10
C MET A 121 -1.88 27.62 13.51
N TRP A 122 -1.21 26.92 12.57
CA TRP A 122 -0.69 25.60 12.83
C TRP A 122 0.45 25.64 13.87
N LYS A 123 0.43 24.64 14.76
CA LYS A 123 1.50 24.36 15.72
C LYS A 123 1.68 22.86 15.84
N TRP A 124 2.92 22.45 16.01
CA TRP A 124 3.21 21.06 16.34
C TRP A 124 2.62 20.70 17.72
N ASN A 125 2.05 19.51 17.80
CA ASN A 125 1.53 19.01 19.09
C ASN A 125 2.69 18.44 19.93
N ASN A 126 3.24 19.25 20.83
CA ASN A 126 4.35 18.88 21.71
C ASN A 126 4.03 17.74 22.71
N SER A 127 2.78 17.31 22.83
CA SER A 127 2.45 16.10 23.59
C SER A 127 2.88 14.82 22.89
N ILE A 128 3.18 14.88 21.59
CA ILE A 128 3.76 13.78 20.82
C ILE A 128 5.28 13.83 21.03
N THR A 129 5.76 12.96 21.92
CA THR A 129 7.19 12.88 22.26
C THR A 129 7.90 11.76 21.49
N PRO A 130 9.24 11.82 21.33
CA PRO A 130 10.00 10.77 20.65
C PRO A 130 9.80 9.36 21.23
N ASP A 131 9.47 9.23 22.50
CA ASP A 131 9.21 7.94 23.15
C ASP A 131 7.89 7.29 22.70
N MET A 132 7.00 8.08 22.08
CA MET A 132 5.75 7.63 21.50
C MET A 132 5.91 7.22 20.03
N GLU A 133 7.14 7.09 19.54
CA GLU A 133 7.40 6.72 18.15
C GLU A 133 6.61 5.48 17.73
N GLU A 134 5.95 5.58 16.59
CA GLU A 134 5.20 4.49 15.97
C GLU A 134 4.07 3.88 16.83
N TYR A 135 3.63 4.53 17.91
CA TYR A 135 2.48 4.08 18.70
C TYR A 135 1.19 4.20 17.90
N LEU A 136 0.30 3.23 18.09
CA LEU A 136 -1.04 3.25 17.52
C LEU A 136 -1.79 4.50 18.02
N THR A 137 -2.46 5.20 17.11
CA THR A 137 -3.33 6.34 17.47
C THR A 137 -4.75 5.88 17.78
N SER A 138 -5.58 6.78 18.32
CA SER A 138 -7.02 6.53 18.46
C SER A 138 -7.70 6.24 17.12
N GLN A 139 -7.27 6.92 16.04
CA GLN A 139 -7.77 6.59 14.69
C GLN A 139 -7.37 5.18 14.28
N GLY A 140 -6.13 4.76 14.57
CA GLY A 140 -5.67 3.39 14.28
C GLY A 140 -6.47 2.33 15.03
N TYR A 141 -6.89 2.62 16.25
CA TYR A 141 -7.80 1.76 17.00
C TYR A 141 -9.17 1.65 16.30
N GLU A 142 -9.76 2.78 15.87
CA GLU A 142 -11.04 2.78 15.14
C GLU A 142 -10.94 2.15 13.75
N ASP A 143 -9.79 2.23 13.07
CA ASP A 143 -9.55 1.55 11.80
C ASP A 143 -9.75 0.04 11.95
N LEU A 144 -9.12 -0.58 12.95
CA LEU A 144 -9.23 -2.02 13.20
C LEU A 144 -10.63 -2.43 13.67
N ARG A 145 -11.25 -1.63 14.55
CA ARG A 145 -12.65 -1.86 14.95
C ARG A 145 -13.59 -1.81 13.75
N GLY A 146 -13.38 -0.84 12.86
CA GLY A 146 -14.16 -0.70 11.64
C GLY A 146 -14.03 -1.90 10.72
N THR A 147 -12.82 -2.41 10.56
CA THR A 147 -12.54 -3.59 9.73
C THR A 147 -13.18 -4.86 10.32
N ALA A 148 -13.06 -5.07 11.62
CA ALA A 148 -13.69 -6.20 12.29
C ALA A 148 -15.22 -6.18 12.13
N ARG A 149 -15.86 -5.04 12.39
CA ARG A 149 -17.32 -4.87 12.20
C ARG A 149 -17.76 -5.14 10.77
N HIS A 150 -16.97 -4.67 9.81
CA HIS A 150 -17.27 -4.86 8.40
C HIS A 150 -17.31 -6.36 8.05
N TYR A 151 -16.24 -7.09 8.34
CA TYR A 151 -16.19 -8.52 8.02
C TYR A 151 -17.16 -9.35 8.86
N GLN A 152 -17.42 -9.00 10.12
CA GLN A 152 -18.43 -9.69 10.92
C GLN A 152 -19.85 -9.49 10.37
N LYS A 153 -20.15 -8.29 9.85
CA LYS A 153 -21.43 -8.01 9.18
C LYS A 153 -21.60 -8.82 7.90
N LEU A 154 -20.51 -9.00 7.12
CA LEU A 154 -20.54 -9.79 5.89
C LEU A 154 -20.58 -11.30 6.14
N TYR A 155 -19.89 -11.78 7.16
CA TYR A 155 -19.68 -13.19 7.46
C TYR A 155 -20.10 -13.57 8.88
N PRO A 156 -21.34 -13.27 9.30
CA PRO A 156 -21.78 -13.51 10.69
C PRO A 156 -21.83 -14.98 11.09
N SER A 157 -21.89 -15.90 10.11
CA SER A 157 -21.85 -17.34 10.37
C SER A 157 -20.44 -17.88 10.63
N VAL A 158 -19.39 -17.12 10.28
CA VAL A 158 -17.98 -17.48 10.51
C VAL A 158 -17.36 -16.59 11.58
N LEU A 159 -17.58 -15.28 11.52
CA LEU A 159 -17.12 -14.34 12.56
C LEU A 159 -18.17 -14.22 13.65
N LEU A 160 -18.18 -15.19 14.55
CA LEU A 160 -19.14 -15.29 15.65
C LEU A 160 -18.94 -14.15 16.66
N LYS A 161 -19.99 -13.82 17.42
CA LYS A 161 -19.94 -12.77 18.45
C LYS A 161 -19.35 -13.24 19.78
N GLU A 162 -19.23 -14.55 19.98
CA GLU A 162 -18.65 -15.14 21.17
C GLU A 162 -17.25 -15.67 20.87
N TYR A 163 -16.29 -15.32 21.71
CA TYR A 163 -14.94 -15.82 21.60
C TYR A 163 -14.85 -17.29 22.00
N ASN A 164 -14.11 -18.05 21.21
CA ASN A 164 -13.76 -19.45 21.51
C ASN A 164 -12.33 -19.70 21.01
N ASN A 165 -11.43 -20.04 21.89
CA ASN A 165 -10.00 -20.22 21.62
C ASN A 165 -9.66 -21.41 20.71
N THR A 166 -10.57 -22.36 20.51
CA THR A 166 -10.40 -23.43 19.53
C THR A 166 -10.91 -23.03 18.15
N TYR A 167 -11.83 -22.07 18.08
CA TYR A 167 -12.46 -21.61 16.85
C TYR A 167 -11.68 -20.44 16.19
N TYR A 168 -11.07 -19.58 17.02
CA TYR A 168 -10.27 -18.43 16.61
C TYR A 168 -8.80 -18.62 16.91
N LEU A 169 -7.95 -18.28 15.97
CA LEU A 169 -6.51 -18.13 16.18
C LEU A 169 -6.12 -16.69 15.87
N PHE A 170 -5.55 -16.02 16.85
CA PHE A 170 -5.00 -14.67 16.70
C PHE A 170 -3.49 -14.69 16.93
N ARG A 171 -2.75 -13.92 16.12
CA ARG A 171 -1.33 -13.71 16.31
C ARG A 171 -0.95 -12.29 15.90
N HIS A 172 -0.09 -11.64 16.64
CA HIS A 172 0.46 -10.33 16.32
C HIS A 172 1.99 -10.33 16.49
N THR A 173 2.69 -9.38 15.87
CA THR A 173 4.13 -9.17 16.13
C THR A 173 4.33 -8.49 17.49
N ASP A 174 5.56 -8.55 18.03
CA ASP A 174 5.90 -7.95 19.33
C ASP A 174 6.13 -6.44 19.21
N THR A 175 5.06 -5.67 18.98
CA THR A 175 5.10 -4.20 19.00
C THR A 175 3.80 -3.63 19.60
N GLN A 176 3.88 -2.47 20.26
CA GLN A 176 2.72 -1.80 20.83
C GLN A 176 1.57 -1.68 19.81
N ARG A 177 1.87 -1.16 18.61
CA ARG A 177 0.87 -0.91 17.57
C ARG A 177 0.16 -2.17 17.06
N THR A 178 0.83 -3.31 16.97
CA THR A 178 0.19 -4.56 16.55
C THR A 178 -0.60 -5.21 17.67
N THR A 179 -0.11 -5.11 18.91
CA THR A 179 -0.86 -5.55 20.11
C THR A 179 -2.15 -4.75 20.29
N GLU A 180 -2.08 -3.42 20.18
CA GLU A 180 -3.27 -2.58 20.27
C GLU A 180 -4.21 -2.74 19.07
N SER A 181 -3.67 -3.05 17.89
CA SER A 181 -4.48 -3.41 16.71
C SER A 181 -5.27 -4.71 16.93
N PHE A 182 -4.64 -5.72 17.50
CA PHE A 182 -5.31 -6.96 17.91
C PHE A 182 -6.44 -6.69 18.92
N LYS A 183 -6.18 -5.94 19.97
CA LYS A 183 -7.18 -5.56 20.96
C LYS A 183 -8.36 -4.82 20.34
N ALA A 184 -8.08 -3.81 19.50
CA ALA A 184 -9.13 -3.05 18.80
C ALA A 184 -10.03 -3.95 17.94
N PHE A 185 -9.44 -4.90 17.23
CA PHE A 185 -10.17 -5.86 16.41
C PHE A 185 -11.05 -6.78 17.24
N THR A 186 -10.51 -7.37 18.32
CA THR A 186 -11.24 -8.27 19.20
C THR A 186 -12.31 -7.56 20.04
N ASP A 187 -12.05 -6.32 20.49
CA ASP A 187 -13.06 -5.48 21.14
C ASP A 187 -14.27 -5.20 20.26
N SER A 188 -14.06 -5.14 18.97
CA SER A 188 -15.15 -4.96 18.01
C SER A 188 -15.93 -6.25 17.77
N LEU A 189 -15.26 -7.41 17.71
CA LEU A 189 -15.91 -8.70 17.49
C LEU A 189 -16.70 -9.17 18.70
N PHE A 190 -16.10 -9.07 19.90
CA PHE A 190 -16.58 -9.75 21.10
C PHE A 190 -17.04 -8.81 22.22
N GLY A 191 -16.84 -7.49 22.04
CA GLY A 191 -17.10 -6.48 23.07
C GLY A 191 -15.85 -6.07 23.83
N ILE A 192 -15.91 -4.90 24.46
CA ILE A 192 -14.84 -4.36 25.30
C ILE A 192 -14.69 -5.26 26.53
N HIS A 193 -13.44 -5.51 26.95
CA HIS A 193 -13.10 -6.44 28.05
C HIS A 193 -13.36 -7.91 27.74
N ASN A 194 -13.28 -8.30 26.46
CA ASN A 194 -13.29 -9.71 26.07
C ASN A 194 -12.02 -10.43 26.56
N ASP A 195 -12.08 -11.76 26.57
CA ASP A 195 -11.00 -12.65 27.01
C ASP A 195 -10.19 -13.24 25.84
N ALA A 196 -10.27 -12.64 24.64
CA ALA A 196 -9.52 -13.11 23.48
C ALA A 196 -8.01 -13.02 23.73
N VAL A 197 -7.32 -14.09 23.38
CA VAL A 197 -5.87 -14.21 23.53
C VAL A 197 -5.21 -14.46 22.18
N ALA A 198 -4.03 -13.91 22.00
CA ALA A 198 -3.17 -14.23 20.86
C ALA A 198 -2.22 -15.38 21.22
N GLU A 199 -1.76 -16.09 20.18
CA GLU A 199 -0.72 -17.11 20.35
C GLU A 199 0.54 -16.53 21.01
N LYS A 200 1.23 -17.36 21.77
CA LYS A 200 2.55 -17.01 22.31
C LYS A 200 3.53 -16.73 21.15
N LEU A 201 4.19 -15.59 21.23
CA LEU A 201 5.18 -15.20 20.24
C LEU A 201 6.42 -16.13 20.28
N PRO A 202 6.87 -16.62 19.13
CA PRO A 202 8.14 -17.34 19.07
C PRO A 202 9.31 -16.37 19.23
N GLU A 203 10.46 -16.88 19.64
CA GLU A 203 11.70 -16.10 19.74
C GLU A 203 12.10 -15.49 18.39
N LYS A 204 11.89 -16.24 17.30
CA LYS A 204 12.11 -15.80 15.92
C LYS A 204 10.83 -15.93 15.12
N ASP A 205 10.15 -14.82 14.90
CA ASP A 205 8.89 -14.82 14.16
C ASP A 205 9.09 -14.81 12.64
N LYS A 206 9.49 -15.95 12.10
CA LYS A 206 9.66 -16.15 10.66
C LYS A 206 8.32 -16.19 9.89
N LEU A 207 7.18 -16.25 10.57
CA LEU A 207 5.87 -16.22 9.94
C LEU A 207 5.44 -14.78 9.61
N LEU A 208 5.53 -13.86 10.58
CA LEU A 208 5.04 -12.49 10.43
C LEU A 208 6.17 -11.48 10.13
N ARG A 209 7.42 -11.84 10.42
CA ARG A 209 8.61 -10.99 10.21
C ARG A 209 9.76 -11.76 9.55
N PRO A 210 9.54 -12.50 8.44
CA PRO A 210 10.58 -13.28 7.79
C PRO A 210 11.79 -12.43 7.35
N TYR A 211 11.56 -11.20 6.96
CA TYR A 211 12.57 -10.24 6.51
C TYR A 211 13.60 -9.90 7.59
N ASP A 212 13.27 -9.97 8.89
CA ASP A 212 14.20 -9.70 9.98
C ASP A 212 15.27 -10.80 10.14
N TYR A 213 15.05 -11.94 9.52
CA TYR A 213 15.92 -13.13 9.62
C TYR A 213 16.48 -13.55 8.26
N CYS A 214 16.51 -12.65 7.27
CA CYS A 214 17.02 -12.91 5.94
C CYS A 214 18.17 -11.94 5.59
N GLU A 215 19.40 -12.34 5.85
CA GLU A 215 20.59 -11.52 5.57
C GLU A 215 20.71 -11.08 4.09
N PRO A 216 20.50 -11.95 3.08
CA PRO A 216 20.54 -11.52 1.69
C PRO A 216 19.53 -10.42 1.37
N TRP A 217 18.35 -10.47 1.96
CA TRP A 217 17.36 -9.42 1.79
C TRP A 217 17.81 -8.11 2.45
N ALA A 218 18.36 -8.17 3.67
CA ALA A 218 18.87 -7.00 4.36
C ALA A 218 20.02 -6.34 3.59
N ALA A 219 20.92 -7.13 2.99
CA ALA A 219 22.03 -6.64 2.19
C ALA A 219 21.55 -5.91 0.90
N ASN A 220 20.51 -6.43 0.24
CA ASN A 220 19.93 -5.82 -0.97
C ASN A 220 19.15 -4.53 -0.69
N ASN A 221 18.80 -4.26 0.57
CA ASN A 221 17.98 -3.08 0.95
C ASN A 221 18.81 -1.95 1.56
N ASN A 222 20.12 -1.99 1.47
CA ASN A 222 20.98 -0.85 1.84
C ASN A 222 20.71 0.32 0.87
N ASP A 223 20.64 1.54 1.42
CA ASP A 223 20.46 2.76 0.64
C ASP A 223 21.68 2.94 -0.31
N ASP A 224 21.50 2.52 -1.56
CA ASP A 224 22.49 2.70 -2.63
C ASP A 224 22.22 4.02 -3.36
N GLU A 225 23.26 4.82 -3.54
CA GLU A 225 23.19 6.05 -4.37
C GLU A 225 22.64 5.78 -5.78
N ASN A 226 22.86 4.57 -6.30
CA ASN A 226 22.41 4.15 -7.62
C ASN A 226 21.01 3.50 -7.62
N SER A 227 20.33 3.47 -6.47
CA SER A 227 18.96 2.98 -6.41
C SER A 227 18.02 3.79 -7.34
N GLU A 228 16.97 3.13 -7.84
CA GLU A 228 16.01 3.81 -8.72
C GLU A 228 15.32 4.99 -8.04
N VAL A 229 15.07 4.92 -6.73
CA VAL A 229 14.52 6.06 -5.98
C VAL A 229 15.49 7.23 -5.91
N ASN A 230 16.79 6.98 -5.70
CA ASN A 230 17.80 8.04 -5.66
C ASN A 230 18.05 8.64 -7.05
N LYS A 231 18.02 7.84 -8.13
CA LYS A 231 18.04 8.35 -9.51
C LYS A 231 16.82 9.24 -9.78
N TYR A 232 15.62 8.82 -9.36
CA TYR A 232 14.40 9.60 -9.53
C TYR A 232 14.46 10.93 -8.77
N LYS A 233 14.94 10.94 -7.54
CA LYS A 233 15.12 12.17 -6.74
C LYS A 233 16.22 13.12 -7.27
N ARG A 234 17.04 12.67 -8.21
CA ARG A 234 17.98 13.53 -8.96
C ARG A 234 17.46 13.97 -10.33
N SER A 235 16.27 13.53 -10.73
CA SER A 235 15.67 13.87 -12.02
C SER A 235 15.26 15.34 -12.11
N VAL A 236 15.13 15.83 -13.34
CA VAL A 236 14.60 17.18 -13.62
C VAL A 236 13.20 17.32 -13.04
N LEU A 237 12.34 16.31 -13.22
CA LEU A 237 10.97 16.31 -12.70
C LEU A 237 10.92 16.53 -11.19
N TRP A 238 11.77 15.85 -10.43
CA TRP A 238 11.83 16.02 -8.96
C TRP A 238 12.27 17.44 -8.59
N ASN A 239 13.34 17.93 -9.21
CA ASN A 239 13.88 19.28 -8.93
C ASN A 239 12.88 20.38 -9.32
N ASP A 240 12.20 20.25 -10.46
CA ASP A 240 11.17 21.19 -10.89
C ASP A 240 9.99 21.18 -9.91
N THR A 241 9.57 20.00 -9.42
CA THR A 241 8.52 19.88 -8.41
C THR A 241 8.92 20.58 -7.10
N LEU A 242 10.15 20.42 -6.63
CA LEU A 242 10.65 21.14 -5.44
C LEU A 242 10.64 22.66 -5.66
N MET A 243 11.05 23.13 -6.83
CA MET A 243 11.05 24.54 -7.19
C MET A 243 9.63 25.12 -7.23
N GLU A 244 8.69 24.40 -7.85
CA GLU A 244 7.27 24.80 -7.90
C GLU A 244 6.65 24.91 -6.52
N ILE A 245 6.89 23.93 -5.63
CA ILE A 245 6.41 23.95 -4.23
C ILE A 245 7.03 25.14 -3.50
N SER A 246 8.33 25.36 -3.65
CA SER A 246 9.02 26.49 -3.02
C SER A 246 8.46 27.84 -3.47
N THR A 247 8.23 27.99 -4.78
CA THR A 247 7.61 29.17 -5.36
C THR A 247 6.19 29.37 -4.85
N ARG A 248 5.37 28.30 -4.81
CA ARG A 248 4.02 28.33 -4.22
C ARG A 248 4.03 28.83 -2.78
N LEU A 249 5.04 28.48 -1.99
CA LEU A 249 5.22 28.91 -0.62
C LEU A 249 5.87 30.29 -0.48
N GLY A 250 6.11 30.99 -1.62
CA GLY A 250 6.65 32.36 -1.66
C GLY A 250 8.16 32.44 -1.51
N PHE A 251 8.89 31.34 -1.58
CA PHE A 251 10.36 31.36 -1.56
C PHE A 251 10.92 31.75 -2.93
N GLN A 252 12.00 32.53 -2.95
CA GLN A 252 12.73 32.93 -4.15
C GLN A 252 13.91 32.00 -4.46
N TYR A 253 13.97 30.87 -3.76
CA TYR A 253 14.96 29.79 -3.92
C TYR A 253 14.28 28.45 -3.70
N THR A 254 14.86 27.39 -4.22
CA THR A 254 14.35 26.03 -4.03
C THR A 254 14.69 25.54 -2.63
N LEU A 255 13.66 25.13 -1.87
CA LEU A 255 13.81 24.47 -0.57
C LEU A 255 14.55 23.13 -0.72
N GLU A 256 15.25 22.73 0.32
CA GLU A 256 15.88 21.42 0.33
C GLU A 256 14.83 20.29 0.32
N SER A 257 15.12 19.21 -0.40
CA SER A 257 14.23 18.02 -0.50
C SER A 257 13.78 17.53 0.87
N LYS A 258 14.69 17.49 1.86
CA LYS A 258 14.38 17.03 3.23
C LYS A 258 13.31 17.87 3.95
N ASP A 259 13.25 19.17 3.68
CA ASP A 259 12.25 20.07 4.31
C ASP A 259 10.89 19.90 3.62
N VAL A 260 10.86 19.75 2.29
CA VAL A 260 9.64 19.48 1.53
C VAL A 260 9.10 18.07 1.85
N GLU A 261 9.98 17.07 1.96
CA GLU A 261 9.59 15.71 2.38
C GLU A 261 9.05 15.70 3.81
N LEU A 262 9.58 16.50 4.73
CA LEU A 262 9.04 16.63 6.09
C LEU A 262 7.64 17.26 6.09
N MET A 263 7.39 18.31 5.29
CA MET A 263 6.05 18.87 5.10
C MET A 263 5.09 17.81 4.55
N TYR A 264 5.53 17.03 3.58
CA TYR A 264 4.72 15.96 3.00
C TYR A 264 4.44 14.85 4.02
N ASP A 265 5.41 14.47 4.84
CA ASP A 265 5.20 13.49 5.91
C ASP A 265 4.17 13.98 6.92
N ILE A 266 4.27 15.21 7.41
CA ILE A 266 3.32 15.75 8.39
C ILE A 266 1.92 15.91 7.77
N CYS A 267 1.82 16.36 6.49
CA CYS A 267 0.54 16.37 5.76
C CYS A 267 -0.13 14.99 5.83
N ARG A 268 0.58 13.94 5.47
CA ARG A 268 0.04 12.56 5.40
C ARG A 268 -0.35 12.02 6.77
N TYR A 269 0.50 12.21 7.77
CA TYR A 269 0.25 11.73 9.14
C TYR A 269 -0.95 12.44 9.78
N GLU A 270 -1.00 13.77 9.75
CA GLU A 270 -2.11 14.51 10.31
C GLU A 270 -3.44 14.19 9.62
N GLN A 271 -3.41 14.04 8.28
CA GLN A 271 -4.60 13.64 7.52
C GLN A 271 -5.07 12.23 7.90
N ALA A 272 -4.15 11.31 8.20
CA ALA A 272 -4.50 9.97 8.64
C ALA A 272 -5.00 9.92 10.09
N TRP A 273 -4.52 10.81 10.97
CA TRP A 273 -5.00 10.86 12.37
C TRP A 273 -6.40 11.44 12.51
N GLN A 274 -6.79 12.33 11.59
CA GLN A 274 -8.07 13.03 11.63
C GLN A 274 -8.67 13.09 10.23
N VAL A 275 -9.27 11.99 9.82
CA VAL A 275 -9.77 11.79 8.44
C VAL A 275 -10.77 12.87 8.02
N ASP A 276 -11.60 13.35 8.96
CA ASP A 276 -12.63 14.36 8.71
C ASP A 276 -12.08 15.80 8.70
N ARG A 277 -10.82 16.00 9.07
CA ARG A 277 -10.16 17.29 9.07
C ARG A 277 -9.07 17.36 8.02
N THR A 278 -8.82 18.57 7.53
CA THR A 278 -7.72 18.81 6.61
C THR A 278 -6.43 19.04 7.36
N SER A 279 -5.36 18.30 7.02
CA SER A 279 -4.03 18.68 7.45
C SER A 279 -3.60 19.95 6.72
N VAL A 280 -3.14 20.92 7.48
CA VAL A 280 -2.76 22.24 6.98
C VAL A 280 -1.60 22.15 5.98
N TRP A 281 -0.63 21.27 6.25
CA TRP A 281 0.54 21.09 5.38
C TRP A 281 0.21 20.49 4.02
N CYS A 282 -0.95 19.84 3.88
CA CYS A 282 -1.39 19.36 2.58
C CYS A 282 -1.68 20.48 1.58
N GLY A 283 -2.00 21.69 2.06
CA GLY A 283 -2.15 22.89 1.23
C GLY A 283 -0.87 23.33 0.51
N ALA A 284 0.29 22.90 1.00
CA ALA A 284 1.57 23.16 0.33
C ALA A 284 1.69 22.47 -1.04
N PHE A 285 0.92 21.40 -1.27
CA PHE A 285 1.03 20.52 -2.43
C PHE A 285 -0.22 20.59 -3.31
N THR A 286 -0.01 20.63 -4.61
CA THR A 286 -1.07 20.41 -5.59
C THR A 286 -1.22 18.90 -5.89
N PRO A 287 -2.38 18.43 -6.40
CA PRO A 287 -2.56 17.03 -6.73
C PRO A 287 -1.48 16.44 -7.66
N PRO A 288 -1.03 17.11 -8.76
CA PRO A 288 0.06 16.61 -9.59
C PRO A 288 1.39 16.44 -8.82
N GLN A 289 1.71 17.37 -7.92
CA GLN A 289 2.93 17.29 -7.10
C GLN A 289 2.89 16.08 -6.15
N VAL A 290 1.74 15.78 -5.57
CA VAL A 290 1.58 14.58 -4.73
C VAL A 290 1.83 13.30 -5.51
N THR A 291 1.44 13.21 -6.79
CA THR A 291 1.73 12.02 -7.61
C THR A 291 3.23 11.81 -7.85
N VAL A 292 4.02 12.88 -7.91
CA VAL A 292 5.49 12.80 -8.01
C VAL A 292 6.09 12.20 -6.74
N PHE A 293 5.61 12.62 -5.56
CA PHE A 293 6.03 12.06 -4.27
C PHE A 293 5.53 10.62 -4.07
N GLU A 294 4.30 10.32 -4.49
CA GLU A 294 3.77 8.96 -4.47
C GLU A 294 4.66 8.01 -5.25
N TYR A 295 5.08 8.41 -6.45
CA TYR A 295 5.92 7.57 -7.29
C TYR A 295 7.31 7.31 -6.68
N ALA A 296 7.92 8.30 -6.03
CA ALA A 296 9.19 8.12 -5.32
C ALA A 296 9.09 7.08 -4.19
N GLU A 297 8.00 7.12 -3.41
CA GLU A 297 7.73 6.14 -2.36
C GLU A 297 7.39 4.76 -2.97
N ASP A 298 6.62 4.70 -4.07
CA ASP A 298 6.32 3.45 -4.75
C ASP A 298 7.56 2.79 -5.33
N LEU A 299 8.49 3.56 -5.92
CA LEU A 299 9.80 3.05 -6.34
C LEU A 299 10.55 2.43 -5.15
N LYS A 300 10.62 3.14 -4.02
CA LYS A 300 11.27 2.64 -2.81
C LYS A 300 10.71 1.29 -2.37
N TYR A 301 9.39 1.20 -2.26
CA TYR A 301 8.72 0.00 -1.79
C TYR A 301 8.68 -1.11 -2.83
N TYR A 302 8.65 -0.78 -4.13
CA TYR A 302 8.74 -1.73 -5.22
C TYR A 302 10.01 -2.58 -5.14
N TYR A 303 11.16 -1.94 -4.90
CA TYR A 303 12.43 -2.64 -4.75
C TYR A 303 12.59 -3.29 -3.38
N LYS A 304 12.10 -2.64 -2.32
CA LYS A 304 12.28 -3.13 -0.96
C LYS A 304 11.39 -4.32 -0.60
N PHE A 305 10.13 -4.32 -1.05
CA PHE A 305 9.13 -5.32 -0.67
C PHE A 305 8.32 -5.87 -1.86
N GLY A 306 8.41 -5.22 -3.01
CA GLY A 306 7.67 -5.52 -4.22
C GLY A 306 8.46 -6.34 -5.23
N TYR A 307 8.04 -6.25 -6.48
CA TYR A 307 8.55 -7.03 -7.60
C TYR A 307 9.93 -6.58 -8.11
N GLY A 308 10.51 -5.52 -7.57
CA GLY A 308 11.84 -5.04 -7.93
C GLY A 308 12.99 -5.94 -7.48
N SER A 309 12.70 -6.92 -6.60
CA SER A 309 13.68 -7.93 -6.16
C SER A 309 12.98 -9.27 -5.99
N ASP A 310 13.50 -10.31 -6.64
CA ASP A 310 12.91 -11.66 -6.65
C ASP A 310 12.81 -12.27 -5.25
N ILE A 311 13.74 -11.94 -4.34
CA ILE A 311 13.73 -12.44 -2.97
C ILE A 311 12.46 -12.05 -2.20
N ASN A 312 11.83 -10.92 -2.55
CA ASN A 312 10.64 -10.44 -1.86
C ASN A 312 9.45 -11.41 -1.96
N ALA A 313 9.30 -12.08 -3.11
CA ALA A 313 8.26 -13.09 -3.31
C ALA A 313 8.51 -14.36 -2.46
N HIS A 314 9.76 -14.64 -2.11
CA HIS A 314 10.14 -15.83 -1.33
C HIS A 314 9.90 -15.65 0.17
N LEU A 315 10.04 -14.42 0.68
CA LEU A 315 9.97 -14.12 2.12
C LEU A 315 8.69 -14.66 2.77
N ASN A 316 7.56 -14.55 2.08
CA ASN A 316 6.26 -14.94 2.61
C ASN A 316 5.82 -16.38 2.25
N CYS A 317 6.76 -17.27 1.93
CA CYS A 317 6.47 -18.68 1.69
C CYS A 317 5.61 -19.30 2.82
N ARG A 318 6.03 -19.14 4.08
CA ARG A 318 5.33 -19.72 5.25
C ARG A 318 3.92 -19.17 5.45
N ILE A 319 3.72 -17.88 5.22
CA ILE A 319 2.40 -17.27 5.45
C ILE A 319 1.42 -17.66 4.33
N VAL A 320 1.90 -17.86 3.10
CA VAL A 320 1.09 -18.41 2.01
C VAL A 320 0.74 -19.87 2.27
N GLN A 321 1.71 -20.70 2.71
CA GLN A 321 1.43 -22.09 3.13
C GLN A 321 0.37 -22.11 4.23
N ASN A 322 0.54 -21.32 5.29
CA ASN A 322 -0.42 -21.23 6.38
C ASN A 322 -1.84 -20.88 5.90
N MET A 323 -1.96 -19.91 4.96
CA MET A 323 -3.25 -19.55 4.38
C MET A 323 -3.89 -20.74 3.64
N ILE A 324 -3.13 -21.42 2.79
CA ILE A 324 -3.63 -22.55 2.00
C ILE A 324 -3.98 -23.75 2.89
N GLU A 325 -3.14 -24.08 3.87
CA GLU A 325 -3.39 -25.15 4.85
C GLU A 325 -4.65 -24.86 5.67
N HIS A 326 -4.80 -23.62 6.18
CA HIS A 326 -5.98 -23.22 6.91
C HIS A 326 -7.25 -23.35 6.08
N LEU A 327 -7.27 -22.82 4.88
CA LEU A 327 -8.44 -22.87 4.00
C LEU A 327 -8.73 -24.30 3.49
N GLY A 328 -7.70 -25.12 3.32
CA GLY A 328 -7.83 -26.51 2.85
C GLY A 328 -8.27 -27.51 3.94
N SER A 329 -8.03 -27.17 5.21
CA SER A 329 -8.34 -28.05 6.33
C SER A 329 -9.83 -27.99 6.73
N ASN A 330 -10.40 -29.14 7.10
CA ASN A 330 -11.72 -29.19 7.73
C ASN A 330 -11.64 -29.09 9.27
N ALA A 331 -10.42 -29.05 9.85
CA ALA A 331 -10.21 -28.92 11.27
C ALA A 331 -10.32 -27.46 11.74
N LEU A 332 -10.55 -27.27 13.03
CA LEU A 332 -10.44 -25.96 13.69
C LEU A 332 -8.97 -25.48 13.69
N PRO A 333 -8.75 -24.17 13.75
CA PRO A 333 -9.75 -23.09 13.85
C PRO A 333 -10.46 -22.79 12.51
N ASN A 334 -11.62 -22.11 12.58
CA ASN A 334 -12.28 -21.60 11.37
C ASN A 334 -11.83 -20.18 11.00
N VAL A 335 -11.29 -19.46 11.96
CA VAL A 335 -10.82 -18.07 11.79
C VAL A 335 -9.37 -17.96 12.21
N GLN A 336 -8.53 -17.44 11.30
CA GLN A 336 -7.17 -17.03 11.61
C GLN A 336 -6.97 -15.55 11.26
N VAL A 337 -6.42 -14.79 12.21
CA VAL A 337 -6.16 -13.36 12.03
C VAL A 337 -4.75 -13.00 12.50
N PHE A 338 -3.99 -12.36 11.63
CA PHE A 338 -2.62 -11.94 11.85
C PHE A 338 -2.49 -10.42 11.83
N PHE A 339 -1.77 -9.84 12.80
CA PHE A 339 -1.50 -8.40 12.86
C PHE A 339 0.01 -8.16 12.74
N ALA A 340 0.41 -7.53 11.64
CA ALA A 340 1.79 -7.36 11.26
C ALA A 340 2.08 -5.92 10.76
N HIS A 341 3.00 -5.81 9.84
CA HIS A 341 3.52 -4.54 9.35
C HIS A 341 3.38 -4.41 7.83
N SER A 342 3.64 -3.20 7.34
CA SER A 342 3.71 -2.84 5.92
C SER A 342 4.55 -3.83 5.10
N ALA A 343 5.75 -4.18 5.59
CA ALA A 343 6.63 -5.14 4.93
C ALA A 343 5.94 -6.51 4.68
N GLY A 344 5.24 -7.04 5.71
CA GLY A 344 4.55 -8.32 5.59
C GLY A 344 3.43 -8.30 4.56
N LEU A 345 2.62 -7.23 4.52
CA LEU A 345 1.52 -7.13 3.55
C LEU A 345 2.04 -6.97 2.12
N GLN A 346 3.04 -6.11 1.90
CA GLN A 346 3.59 -5.90 0.56
C GLN A 346 4.31 -7.13 0.01
N THR A 347 5.11 -7.81 0.84
CA THR A 347 5.77 -9.07 0.43
C THR A 347 4.77 -10.21 0.24
N LEU A 348 3.62 -10.20 0.96
CA LEU A 348 2.53 -11.14 0.70
C LEU A 348 1.91 -10.89 -0.68
N MET A 349 1.68 -9.64 -1.08
CA MET A 349 1.21 -9.34 -2.44
C MET A 349 2.20 -9.82 -3.50
N SER A 350 3.50 -9.65 -3.25
CA SER A 350 4.55 -10.13 -4.15
C SER A 350 4.57 -11.66 -4.27
N ALA A 351 4.40 -12.38 -3.15
CA ALA A 351 4.35 -13.84 -3.13
C ALA A 351 3.09 -14.40 -3.84
N LEU A 352 1.97 -13.70 -3.72
CA LEU A 352 0.71 -14.08 -4.37
C LEU A 352 0.61 -13.65 -5.83
N GLY A 353 1.52 -12.81 -6.33
CA GLY A 353 1.48 -12.28 -7.69
C GLY A 353 0.41 -11.20 -7.91
N ILE A 354 -0.07 -10.54 -6.83
CA ILE A 354 -1.14 -9.54 -6.85
C ILE A 354 -0.55 -8.15 -7.10
N ASN A 355 -1.25 -7.30 -7.89
CA ASN A 355 -0.80 -5.96 -8.27
C ASN A 355 0.55 -5.94 -9.01
N LYS A 356 0.86 -6.97 -9.76
CA LYS A 356 2.06 -7.03 -10.59
C LYS A 356 1.86 -6.28 -11.89
N ASP A 357 2.77 -5.34 -12.18
CA ASP A 357 2.84 -4.63 -13.45
C ASP A 357 3.56 -5.48 -14.52
N ASP A 358 3.24 -5.26 -15.78
CA ASP A 358 3.89 -5.94 -16.92
C ASP A 358 5.33 -5.47 -17.13
N ARG A 359 5.66 -4.29 -16.64
CA ARG A 359 6.98 -3.66 -16.72
C ARG A 359 7.44 -3.18 -15.34
N PRO A 360 8.76 -3.27 -15.05
CA PRO A 360 9.27 -2.78 -13.78
C PRO A 360 9.14 -1.26 -13.65
N LEU A 361 8.94 -0.78 -12.43
CA LEU A 361 9.03 0.63 -12.10
C LEU A 361 10.51 1.06 -12.12
N THR A 362 10.80 2.19 -12.74
CA THR A 362 12.16 2.76 -12.85
C THR A 362 12.12 4.27 -12.67
N ALA A 363 13.29 4.89 -12.43
CA ALA A 363 13.41 6.33 -12.33
C ALA A 363 12.93 7.09 -13.58
N ASN A 364 12.94 6.43 -14.74
CA ASN A 364 12.73 7.08 -16.04
C ASN A 364 11.35 6.84 -16.66
N ASN A 365 10.48 6.03 -16.01
CA ASN A 365 9.19 5.66 -16.63
C ASN A 365 7.95 6.16 -15.88
N TYR A 366 8.09 7.19 -15.05
CA TYR A 366 7.01 7.82 -14.28
C TYR A 366 5.74 8.06 -15.11
N GLN A 367 5.87 8.75 -16.26
CA GLN A 367 4.71 9.10 -17.09
C GLN A 367 3.98 7.86 -17.65
N SER A 368 4.74 6.85 -18.10
CA SER A 368 4.16 5.63 -18.68
C SER A 368 3.65 4.64 -17.64
N MET A 369 3.91 4.90 -16.36
CA MET A 369 3.47 4.10 -15.20
C MET A 369 2.46 4.86 -14.33
N SER A 370 1.75 5.84 -14.88
CA SER A 370 0.67 6.57 -14.16
C SER A 370 -0.42 5.61 -13.66
N GLU A 371 -0.79 4.61 -14.48
CA GLU A 371 -1.79 3.58 -14.18
C GLU A 371 -1.18 2.28 -13.63
N ARG A 372 0.00 2.36 -13.02
CA ARG A 372 0.66 1.19 -12.42
C ARG A 372 -0.24 0.48 -11.42
N LYS A 373 -0.16 -0.84 -11.39
CA LYS A 373 -0.85 -1.68 -10.41
C LYS A 373 -0.18 -1.60 -9.04
N TRP A 374 1.16 -1.45 -9.01
CA TRP A 374 1.93 -1.26 -7.78
C TRP A 374 1.83 0.18 -7.30
N LYS A 375 0.71 0.51 -6.65
CA LYS A 375 0.49 1.76 -5.90
C LYS A 375 0.36 1.43 -4.43
N THR A 376 1.34 1.80 -3.63
CA THR A 376 1.34 1.48 -2.18
C THR A 376 0.20 2.17 -1.44
N SER A 377 -0.33 3.26 -1.97
CA SER A 377 -1.56 3.89 -1.48
C SER A 377 -2.75 2.92 -1.46
N ASN A 378 -2.89 2.09 -2.50
CA ASN A 378 -3.99 1.14 -2.65
C ASN A 378 -3.67 -0.23 -2.02
N ILE A 379 -2.40 -0.63 -2.04
CA ILE A 379 -1.96 -1.94 -1.54
C ILE A 379 -1.90 -1.93 -0.02
N ASP A 380 -1.26 -0.91 0.55
CA ASP A 380 -0.80 -0.93 1.94
C ASP A 380 -1.04 0.43 2.65
N PRO A 381 -2.29 0.96 2.68
CA PRO A 381 -2.64 2.08 3.55
C PRO A 381 -2.48 1.68 5.02
N PHE A 382 -2.59 2.62 5.97
CA PHE A 382 -2.75 2.25 7.38
C PHE A 382 -3.93 1.27 7.53
N ALA A 383 -3.82 0.30 8.43
CA ALA A 383 -4.78 -0.80 8.59
C ALA A 383 -5.04 -1.62 7.31
N GLY A 384 -4.15 -1.54 6.32
CA GLY A 384 -4.25 -2.35 5.11
C GLY A 384 -4.38 -3.83 5.45
N ASN A 385 -5.21 -4.56 4.69
CA ASN A 385 -5.49 -5.95 5.01
C ASN A 385 -5.75 -6.78 3.75
N PHE A 386 -5.34 -8.04 3.83
CA PHE A 386 -5.67 -9.06 2.85
C PHE A 386 -6.50 -10.15 3.52
N VAL A 387 -7.59 -10.54 2.88
CA VAL A 387 -8.54 -11.50 3.43
C VAL A 387 -8.88 -12.55 2.40
N ALA A 388 -8.88 -13.82 2.83
CA ALA A 388 -9.32 -14.95 2.04
C ALA A 388 -10.52 -15.63 2.73
N VAL A 389 -11.61 -15.82 2.01
CA VAL A 389 -12.83 -16.46 2.51
C VAL A 389 -13.15 -17.67 1.67
N LYS A 390 -13.17 -18.85 2.31
CA LYS A 390 -13.56 -20.11 1.67
C LYS A 390 -15.06 -20.35 1.81
N TYR A 391 -15.67 -20.78 0.72
CA TYR A 391 -17.08 -21.14 0.63
C TYR A 391 -17.28 -22.58 0.24
N GLU A 392 -18.39 -23.15 0.71
CA GLU A 392 -18.97 -24.38 0.19
C GLU A 392 -20.28 -24.07 -0.54
N CYS A 393 -20.41 -24.53 -1.80
CA CYS A 393 -21.51 -24.21 -2.71
C CYS A 393 -22.35 -25.44 -3.02
N ASN A 394 -23.63 -25.46 -2.68
CA ASN A 394 -24.48 -26.65 -2.79
C ASN A 394 -24.94 -26.96 -4.22
N ASN A 395 -24.97 -25.98 -5.13
CA ASN A 395 -25.50 -26.14 -6.49
C ASN A 395 -24.45 -25.82 -7.57
N ALA A 396 -23.16 -25.92 -7.25
CA ALA A 396 -22.11 -25.69 -8.24
C ALA A 396 -22.00 -26.92 -9.17
N PRO A 397 -22.11 -26.74 -10.49
CA PRO A 397 -22.13 -27.89 -11.42
C PRO A 397 -20.77 -28.58 -11.57
N MET A 398 -19.66 -27.95 -11.17
CA MET A 398 -18.31 -28.47 -11.36
C MET A 398 -17.51 -28.60 -10.07
N GLU A 399 -17.38 -27.54 -9.28
CA GLU A 399 -16.62 -27.56 -8.03
C GLU A 399 -17.37 -26.89 -6.90
N LYS A 400 -17.49 -27.55 -5.77
CA LYS A 400 -18.24 -27.05 -4.63
C LYS A 400 -17.49 -26.04 -3.77
N GLU A 401 -16.17 -26.12 -3.76
CA GLU A 401 -15.34 -25.26 -2.93
C GLU A 401 -14.86 -24.05 -3.71
N LYS A 402 -15.09 -22.87 -3.18
CA LYS A 402 -14.73 -21.59 -3.78
C LYS A 402 -13.99 -20.70 -2.79
N VAL A 403 -13.19 -19.77 -3.30
CA VAL A 403 -12.48 -18.77 -2.48
C VAL A 403 -12.67 -17.38 -3.09
N ILE A 404 -12.89 -16.38 -2.24
CA ILE A 404 -12.78 -14.96 -2.62
C ILE A 404 -11.62 -14.34 -1.83
N PHE A 405 -10.83 -13.53 -2.53
CA PHE A 405 -9.77 -12.73 -1.94
C PHE A 405 -10.17 -11.25 -1.92
N PHE A 406 -9.84 -10.57 -0.82
CA PHE A 406 -10.05 -9.14 -0.67
C PHE A 406 -8.74 -8.44 -0.31
N LEU A 407 -8.51 -7.29 -0.91
CA LEU A 407 -7.48 -6.33 -0.50
C LEU A 407 -8.18 -5.02 -0.10
N ASN A 408 -8.02 -4.62 1.16
CA ASN A 408 -8.66 -3.40 1.69
C ASN A 408 -10.17 -3.35 1.42
N GLN A 409 -10.87 -4.46 1.68
CA GLN A 409 -12.32 -4.63 1.48
C GLN A 409 -12.77 -4.59 0.00
N ASN A 410 -11.86 -4.53 -0.97
CA ASN A 410 -12.18 -4.69 -2.39
C ASN A 410 -11.85 -6.12 -2.81
N ALA A 411 -12.74 -6.76 -3.57
CA ALA A 411 -12.42 -8.05 -4.17
C ALA A 411 -11.22 -7.91 -5.10
N VAL A 412 -10.29 -8.85 -5.00
CA VAL A 412 -9.10 -8.88 -5.86
C VAL A 412 -9.46 -9.49 -7.18
N ASP A 413 -9.18 -8.77 -8.26
CA ASP A 413 -9.26 -9.30 -9.62
C ASP A 413 -7.97 -10.05 -9.95
N LEU A 414 -8.12 -11.33 -10.34
CA LEU A 414 -7.02 -12.22 -10.65
C LEU A 414 -7.18 -12.75 -12.07
N ASP A 415 -6.18 -12.56 -12.91
CA ASP A 415 -6.20 -12.96 -14.34
C ASP A 415 -6.52 -14.45 -14.56
N TRP A 416 -6.25 -15.29 -13.56
CA TRP A 416 -6.45 -16.73 -13.58
C TRP A 416 -7.74 -17.21 -12.87
N CYS A 417 -8.52 -16.28 -12.29
CA CYS A 417 -9.69 -16.58 -11.49
C CYS A 417 -10.88 -15.74 -11.99
N HIS A 418 -11.84 -16.38 -12.60
CA HIS A 418 -12.99 -15.70 -13.20
C HIS A 418 -13.86 -14.99 -12.16
N VAL A 419 -14.14 -13.69 -12.39
CA VAL A 419 -15.02 -12.81 -11.59
C VAL A 419 -14.66 -12.70 -10.09
N GLY A 420 -13.42 -12.96 -9.71
CA GLY A 420 -12.97 -12.88 -8.30
C GLY A 420 -13.45 -14.02 -7.40
N LEU A 421 -14.23 -14.99 -7.90
CA LEU A 421 -14.63 -16.20 -7.19
C LEU A 421 -13.89 -17.40 -7.75
N CYS A 422 -12.77 -17.76 -7.12
CA CYS A 422 -11.88 -18.80 -7.58
C CYS A 422 -12.36 -20.21 -7.20
N ASN A 423 -12.16 -21.18 -8.07
CA ASN A 423 -12.23 -22.58 -7.67
C ASN A 423 -11.10 -22.91 -6.69
N TRP A 424 -11.39 -23.69 -5.67
CA TRP A 424 -10.34 -24.08 -4.70
C TRP A 424 -9.19 -24.85 -5.36
N SER A 425 -9.50 -25.75 -6.29
CA SER A 425 -8.51 -26.49 -7.07
C SER A 425 -7.57 -25.58 -7.86
N GLU A 426 -8.09 -24.51 -8.46
CA GLU A 426 -7.28 -23.52 -9.18
C GLU A 426 -6.33 -22.76 -8.24
N VAL A 427 -6.80 -22.42 -7.03
CA VAL A 427 -5.97 -21.80 -6.00
C VAL A 427 -4.82 -22.73 -5.57
N VAL A 428 -5.12 -23.99 -5.28
CA VAL A 428 -4.12 -24.99 -4.90
C VAL A 428 -3.11 -25.21 -6.03
N GLN A 429 -3.57 -25.35 -7.27
CA GLN A 429 -2.71 -25.50 -8.43
C GLN A 429 -1.80 -24.27 -8.64
N ARG A 430 -2.35 -23.07 -8.47
CA ARG A 430 -1.59 -21.81 -8.64
C ARG A 430 -0.43 -21.71 -7.67
N TYR A 431 -0.62 -22.12 -6.43
CA TYR A 431 0.37 -22.01 -5.37
C TYR A 431 1.06 -23.34 -5.03
N GLU A 432 0.91 -24.36 -5.87
CA GLU A 432 1.51 -25.70 -5.69
C GLU A 432 3.02 -25.63 -5.46
N HIS A 433 3.71 -24.73 -6.19
CA HIS A 433 5.15 -24.52 -6.06
C HIS A 433 5.56 -23.99 -4.67
N ILE A 434 4.65 -23.29 -3.94
CA ILE A 434 4.87 -22.84 -2.56
C ILE A 434 4.45 -23.95 -1.60
N ILE A 435 3.28 -24.58 -1.82
CA ILE A 435 2.71 -25.61 -0.95
C ILE A 435 3.68 -26.77 -0.75
N ASN A 436 4.32 -27.23 -1.82
CA ASN A 436 5.20 -28.39 -1.82
C ASN A 436 6.68 -28.04 -1.52
N THR A 437 6.97 -26.80 -1.15
CA THR A 437 8.33 -26.33 -0.92
C THR A 437 8.65 -26.33 0.58
N ASP A 438 9.90 -26.71 0.92
CA ASP A 438 10.45 -26.41 2.24
C ASP A 438 10.73 -24.90 2.36
N CYS A 439 9.83 -24.21 3.05
CA CYS A 439 9.96 -22.77 3.23
C CYS A 439 11.20 -22.37 4.03
N ASP A 440 11.77 -23.23 4.88
CA ASP A 440 13.00 -22.89 5.61
C ASP A 440 14.20 -22.70 4.67
N SER A 441 14.26 -23.49 3.61
CA SER A 441 15.27 -23.35 2.56
C SER A 441 14.92 -22.29 1.51
N TYR A 442 13.64 -22.08 1.26
CA TYR A 442 13.15 -21.26 0.15
C TYR A 442 12.99 -19.78 0.50
N TYR A 443 12.57 -19.44 1.73
CA TYR A 443 12.21 -18.06 2.08
C TYR A 443 13.39 -17.08 2.03
N CYS A 444 14.62 -17.57 2.21
CA CYS A 444 15.81 -16.75 2.23
C CYS A 444 16.95 -17.46 1.48
N PRO A 445 16.87 -17.56 0.14
CA PRO A 445 17.86 -18.23 -0.66
C PRO A 445 19.20 -17.46 -0.59
N GLY A 446 20.32 -18.18 -0.51
CA GLY A 446 21.66 -17.57 -0.58
C GLY A 446 21.89 -16.83 -1.91
N VAL A 447 22.78 -15.85 -1.91
CA VAL A 447 23.06 -14.95 -3.05
C VAL A 447 23.40 -15.71 -4.35
N GLY A 448 23.93 -16.93 -4.27
CA GLY A 448 24.19 -17.78 -5.44
C GLY A 448 22.99 -18.52 -6.02
N ALA A 449 21.93 -18.70 -5.25
CA ALA A 449 20.74 -19.45 -5.68
C ALA A 449 19.79 -18.65 -6.56
N LEU A 450 19.77 -17.31 -6.42
CA LEU A 450 18.91 -16.42 -7.20
C LEU A 450 19.42 -16.18 -8.64
N SER A 451 20.69 -16.47 -8.94
CA SER A 451 21.27 -16.29 -10.26
C SER A 451 21.12 -17.51 -11.19
N ALA A 452 20.68 -18.66 -10.67
CA ALA A 452 20.42 -19.84 -11.47
C ALA A 452 19.04 -19.70 -12.16
N LYS A 453 19.01 -18.98 -13.30
CA LYS A 453 17.87 -19.12 -14.23
C LYS A 453 17.78 -20.62 -14.59
N PRO A 454 16.58 -21.23 -14.58
CA PRO A 454 16.45 -22.62 -15.04
C PRO A 454 17.00 -22.67 -16.47
N ILE A 455 18.06 -23.44 -16.66
CA ILE A 455 18.58 -23.72 -18.00
C ILE A 455 17.41 -24.36 -18.74
N SER A 456 16.92 -23.66 -19.76
CA SER A 456 15.80 -24.13 -20.57
C SER A 456 16.09 -25.58 -21.00
N ILE A 457 15.15 -26.49 -20.77
CA ILE A 457 15.22 -27.90 -21.20
C ILE A 457 15.60 -28.03 -22.68
N ALA A 458 15.32 -27.01 -23.49
CA ALA A 458 15.74 -26.88 -24.89
C ALA A 458 17.27 -26.89 -25.06
N VAL A 459 18.07 -26.33 -24.15
CA VAL A 459 19.53 -26.33 -24.24
C VAL A 459 20.08 -27.72 -23.92
N THR A 460 19.48 -28.44 -22.99
CA THR A 460 19.89 -29.79 -22.62
C THR A 460 19.60 -30.78 -23.76
N LEU A 461 18.47 -30.64 -24.46
CA LEU A 461 18.13 -31.44 -25.64
C LEU A 461 19.03 -31.14 -26.83
N LEU A 462 19.46 -29.88 -27.04
CA LEU A 462 20.41 -29.53 -28.08
C LEU A 462 21.81 -30.11 -27.81
N MET A 463 22.29 -30.08 -26.57
CA MET A 463 23.57 -30.70 -26.21
C MET A 463 23.53 -32.20 -26.33
N SER A 464 22.44 -32.88 -26.00
CA SER A 464 22.26 -34.32 -26.18
C SER A 464 22.23 -34.72 -27.67
N ALA A 465 21.59 -33.91 -28.53
CA ALA A 465 21.55 -34.13 -29.98
C ALA A 465 22.93 -33.95 -30.65
N ILE A 466 23.72 -32.98 -30.18
CA ILE A 466 25.09 -32.73 -30.68
C ILE A 466 26.04 -33.88 -30.27
N ILE A 467 25.94 -34.37 -29.03
CA ILE A 467 26.72 -35.53 -28.57
C ILE A 467 26.36 -36.78 -29.33
N TYR A 468 25.07 -36.99 -29.67
CA TYR A 468 24.63 -38.12 -30.47
C TYR A 468 25.12 -38.07 -31.91
N LEU A 469 25.20 -36.89 -32.52
CA LEU A 469 25.76 -36.67 -33.86
C LEU A 469 27.28 -36.83 -33.94
N ILE A 470 28.03 -36.46 -32.87
CA ILE A 470 29.49 -36.65 -32.81
C ILE A 470 29.88 -38.10 -32.63
N ASN A 471 29.03 -38.94 -32.05
CA ASN A 471 29.27 -40.41 -31.93
C ASN A 471 28.85 -41.22 -33.15
N LEU A 472 28.31 -40.59 -34.20
CA LEU A 472 27.89 -41.21 -35.46
C LEU A 472 28.85 -40.91 -36.61
N ILE A 473 29.94 -40.14 -36.38
CA ILE A 473 31.05 -39.88 -37.28
C ILE A 473 32.30 -40.56 -36.73
#